data_5ddbb449856d3e11c98c606770faa287
#
_entry.id   5ddbb449856d3e11c98c606770faa287
#
_cell.length_a   1.000
_cell.length_b   1.000
_cell.length_c   1.000
_cell.angle_alpha   90.00
_cell.angle_beta   90.00
_cell.angle_gamma   90.00
#
_symmetry.space_group_name_H-M   'P 1'
#
loop_
_entity.id
_entity.type
_entity.pdbx_description
1 polymer ?
#
loop_
_entity_poly.entity_id
_entity_poly.type
_entity_poly.pdbx_seq_one_letter_code
_entity_poly.pdbx_strand_id
1 'polypeptide(L)'
;MAGRAGGNIFGGHRRQPIGLSILLRVQLLQHCFNLSDPGAEDALYESLALRRFAGVDLGRAAAPDETSILRFRHLLEEHELNGKILGAVNLYLDSKGIRIATGTIVDATIVHAPSSTKDAKKERNPEMHQTRKGRQWFFGAKAHIGVESKEGIVHSVCTSATSVSDVHMLPDLLHGNEKKSLQAGMMACGERNEAAETAF
;
A
#
# COMPACT_ATOMS: atom_id res chain seq x y z
N MET A 1 -47.20 36.67 -26.61
CA MET A 1 -47.46 35.37 -25.93
C MET A 1 -46.14 34.84 -25.36
N ALA A 2 -45.97 34.96 -24.05
CA ALA A 2 -44.75 34.61 -23.36
C ALA A 2 -44.80 33.16 -22.89
N GLY A 3 -43.92 32.32 -23.42
CA GLY A 3 -43.75 30.92 -22.94
C GLY A 3 -42.93 30.90 -21.66
N ARG A 4 -43.54 30.50 -20.57
CA ARG A 4 -42.91 30.29 -19.26
C ARG A 4 -41.97 29.08 -19.32
N ALA A 5 -40.68 29.31 -19.19
CA ALA A 5 -39.73 28.25 -18.93
C ALA A 5 -39.99 27.68 -17.54
N GLY A 6 -40.33 26.39 -17.48
CA GLY A 6 -40.50 25.65 -16.24
C GLY A 6 -39.16 25.49 -15.53
N GLY A 7 -38.99 26.17 -14.41
CA GLY A 7 -37.84 26.01 -13.54
C GLY A 7 -37.79 24.60 -12.95
N ASN A 8 -36.66 23.96 -13.09
CA ASN A 8 -36.36 22.65 -12.55
C ASN A 8 -36.22 22.77 -11.02
N ILE A 9 -37.24 22.35 -10.25
CA ILE A 9 -37.38 22.57 -8.81
C ILE A 9 -36.63 21.45 -8.00
N PHE A 10 -35.89 20.57 -8.65
CA PHE A 10 -35.04 19.55 -8.00
C PHE A 10 -33.57 19.90 -8.12
N GLY A 11 -33.18 21.02 -7.50
CA GLY A 11 -31.79 21.34 -7.24
C GLY A 11 -31.22 20.44 -6.15
N GLY A 12 -31.14 19.14 -6.39
CA GLY A 12 -30.27 18.28 -5.60
C GLY A 12 -28.83 18.71 -5.91
N HIS A 13 -28.16 19.31 -4.93
CA HIS A 13 -26.72 19.56 -5.02
C HIS A 13 -26.01 18.22 -5.18
N ARG A 14 -25.89 17.73 -6.39
CA ARG A 14 -24.98 16.63 -6.70
C ARG A 14 -23.58 17.18 -6.46
N ARG A 15 -23.01 16.75 -5.34
CA ARG A 15 -21.61 17.03 -5.01
C ARG A 15 -20.77 16.71 -6.25
N GLN A 16 -19.96 17.66 -6.70
CA GLN A 16 -19.11 17.43 -7.87
C GLN A 16 -18.17 16.26 -7.57
N PRO A 17 -17.92 15.37 -8.53
CA PRO A 17 -17.00 14.27 -8.32
C PRO A 17 -15.60 14.81 -8.01
N ILE A 18 -15.00 14.27 -6.96
CA ILE A 18 -13.63 14.63 -6.56
C ILE A 18 -12.68 14.09 -7.63
N GLY A 19 -11.76 14.93 -8.11
CA GLY A 19 -10.79 14.54 -9.12
C GLY A 19 -9.86 13.41 -8.63
N LEU A 20 -9.60 12.44 -9.49
CA LEU A 20 -8.74 11.29 -9.20
C LEU A 20 -7.35 11.71 -8.68
N SER A 21 -6.76 12.77 -9.26
CA SER A 21 -5.46 13.29 -8.84
C SER A 21 -5.45 13.81 -7.41
N ILE A 22 -6.58 14.36 -6.92
CA ILE A 22 -6.72 14.80 -5.54
C ILE A 22 -6.72 13.59 -4.61
N LEU A 23 -7.54 12.58 -4.91
CA LEU A 23 -7.65 11.37 -4.08
C LEU A 23 -6.34 10.59 -4.00
N LEU A 24 -5.62 10.46 -5.12
CA LEU A 24 -4.28 9.83 -5.13
C LEU A 24 -3.28 10.59 -4.27
N ARG A 25 -3.28 11.93 -4.32
CA ARG A 25 -2.40 12.74 -3.47
C ARG A 25 -2.79 12.65 -2.00
N VAL A 26 -4.08 12.61 -1.68
CA VAL A 26 -4.56 12.38 -0.31
C VAL A 26 -4.11 11.00 0.20
N GLN A 27 -4.25 9.96 -0.62
CA GLN A 27 -3.74 8.62 -0.30
C GLN A 27 -2.24 8.63 -0.03
N LEU A 28 -1.46 9.36 -0.83
CA LEU A 28 -0.03 9.52 -0.59
C LEU A 28 0.27 10.24 0.73
N LEU A 29 -0.49 11.30 1.06
CA LEU A 29 -0.36 11.99 2.36
C LEU A 29 -0.66 11.04 3.53
N GLN A 30 -1.71 10.19 3.41
CA GLN A 30 -2.00 9.19 4.45
C GLN A 30 -0.81 8.27 4.70
N HIS A 31 -0.15 7.78 3.65
CA HIS A 31 1.03 6.92 3.79
C HIS A 31 2.25 7.69 4.35
N CYS A 32 2.52 8.89 3.86
CA CYS A 32 3.68 9.67 4.31
C CYS A 32 3.59 10.13 5.76
N PHE A 33 2.39 10.44 6.24
CA PHE A 33 2.16 11.00 7.57
C PHE A 33 1.39 10.05 8.50
N ASN A 34 1.15 8.81 8.07
CA ASN A 34 0.41 7.80 8.81
C ASN A 34 -0.96 8.30 9.31
N LEU A 35 -1.72 8.96 8.42
CA LEU A 35 -3.01 9.54 8.74
C LEU A 35 -4.14 8.51 8.54
N SER A 36 -5.06 8.44 9.49
CA SER A 36 -6.35 7.77 9.31
C SER A 36 -7.24 8.55 8.32
N ASP A 37 -8.37 7.97 7.90
CA ASP A 37 -9.30 8.68 6.99
C ASP A 37 -9.83 9.97 7.61
N PRO A 38 -10.34 9.99 8.86
CA PRO A 38 -10.70 11.23 9.52
C PRO A 38 -9.52 12.18 9.70
N GLY A 39 -8.35 11.65 10.09
CA GLY A 39 -7.13 12.45 10.27
C GLY A 39 -6.64 13.10 8.97
N ALA A 40 -6.84 12.47 7.82
CA ALA A 40 -6.52 13.07 6.52
C ALA A 40 -7.50 14.19 6.15
N GLU A 41 -8.80 14.02 6.44
CA GLU A 41 -9.79 15.07 6.28
C GLU A 41 -9.45 16.29 7.16
N ASP A 42 -9.22 16.08 8.45
CA ASP A 42 -8.85 17.14 9.39
C ASP A 42 -7.57 17.87 8.95
N ALA A 43 -6.54 17.12 8.55
CA ALA A 43 -5.28 17.67 8.07
C ALA A 43 -5.44 18.54 6.81
N LEU A 44 -6.38 18.22 5.94
CA LEU A 44 -6.71 19.05 4.77
C LEU A 44 -7.41 20.35 5.17
N TYR A 45 -8.18 20.37 6.25
CA TYR A 45 -8.78 21.61 6.76
C TYR A 45 -7.77 22.46 7.53
N GLU A 46 -6.86 21.86 8.28
CA GLU A 46 -5.91 22.57 9.15
C GLU A 46 -4.67 23.07 8.40
N SER A 47 -4.11 22.27 7.47
CA SER A 47 -2.83 22.57 6.84
C SER A 47 -2.97 23.09 5.42
N LEU A 48 -2.58 24.34 5.21
CA LEU A 48 -2.50 24.96 3.87
C LEU A 48 -1.48 24.23 2.97
N ALA A 49 -0.38 23.75 3.56
CA ALA A 49 0.65 23.04 2.79
C ALA A 49 0.12 21.71 2.22
N LEU A 50 -0.60 20.92 3.03
CA LEU A 50 -1.20 19.66 2.62
C LEU A 50 -2.32 19.89 1.58
N ARG A 51 -3.15 20.92 1.77
CA ARG A 51 -4.14 21.33 0.76
C ARG A 51 -3.51 21.65 -0.58
N ARG A 52 -2.45 22.46 -0.58
CA ARG A 52 -1.74 22.84 -1.82
C ARG A 52 -1.15 21.62 -2.51
N PHE A 53 -0.54 20.70 -1.75
CA PHE A 53 -0.03 19.44 -2.29
C PHE A 53 -1.15 18.59 -2.87
N ALA A 54 -2.25 18.41 -2.16
CA ALA A 54 -3.40 17.63 -2.63
C ALA A 54 -4.13 18.30 -3.82
N GLY A 55 -3.97 19.60 -4.01
CA GLY A 55 -4.69 20.37 -5.03
C GLY A 55 -6.13 20.69 -4.59
N VAL A 56 -6.38 20.79 -3.28
CA VAL A 56 -7.68 21.14 -2.70
C VAL A 56 -7.79 22.63 -2.53
N ASP A 57 -8.86 23.22 -3.07
CA ASP A 57 -9.21 24.64 -2.93
C ASP A 57 -10.57 24.74 -2.21
N LEU A 58 -10.52 25.07 -0.93
CA LEU A 58 -11.74 25.20 -0.10
C LEU A 58 -12.64 26.37 -0.53
N GLY A 59 -12.13 27.31 -1.33
CA GLY A 59 -12.95 28.37 -1.92
C GLY A 59 -13.85 27.88 -3.06
N ARG A 60 -13.54 26.72 -3.63
CA ARG A 60 -14.29 26.12 -4.76
C ARG A 60 -15.09 24.89 -4.36
N ALA A 61 -14.53 24.04 -3.50
CA ALA A 61 -15.18 22.81 -3.08
C ALA A 61 -14.66 22.38 -1.69
N ALA A 62 -15.49 21.64 -0.96
CA ALA A 62 -15.06 21.01 0.30
C ALA A 62 -13.94 20.01 0.06
N ALA A 63 -13.10 19.79 1.06
CA ALA A 63 -12.10 18.72 1.04
C ALA A 63 -12.79 17.33 0.90
N PRO A 64 -12.07 16.32 0.41
CA PRO A 64 -12.53 14.93 0.49
C PRO A 64 -12.84 14.57 1.93
N ASP A 65 -14.06 14.07 2.18
CA ASP A 65 -14.44 13.54 3.49
C ASP A 65 -13.90 12.12 3.69
N GLU A 66 -13.89 11.66 4.95
CA GLU A 66 -13.44 10.32 5.34
C GLU A 66 -14.09 9.21 4.49
N THR A 67 -15.39 9.35 4.20
CA THR A 67 -16.15 8.38 3.40
C THR A 67 -15.67 8.34 1.94
N SER A 68 -15.35 9.48 1.36
CA SER A 68 -14.81 9.56 -0.01
C SER A 68 -13.42 8.95 -0.09
N ILE A 69 -12.58 9.17 0.93
CA ILE A 69 -11.24 8.60 1.05
C ILE A 69 -11.34 7.08 1.18
N LEU A 70 -12.21 6.58 2.06
CA LEU A 70 -12.46 5.14 2.25
C LEU A 70 -12.94 4.46 0.97
N ARG A 71 -13.94 5.06 0.28
CA ARG A 71 -14.46 4.52 -0.99
C ARG A 71 -13.39 4.46 -2.06
N PHE A 72 -12.52 5.44 -2.11
CA PHE A 72 -11.41 5.44 -3.06
C PHE A 72 -10.42 4.31 -2.77
N ARG A 73 -10.10 4.05 -1.50
CA ARG A 73 -9.25 2.92 -1.10
C ARG A 73 -9.87 1.58 -1.51
N HIS A 74 -11.16 1.38 -1.24
CA HIS A 74 -11.87 0.16 -1.67
C HIS A 74 -11.85 0.00 -3.20
N LEU A 75 -11.98 1.09 -3.95
CA LEU A 75 -11.88 1.05 -5.42
C LEU A 75 -10.48 0.61 -5.87
N LEU A 76 -9.42 1.09 -5.22
CA LEU A 76 -8.04 0.65 -5.52
C LEU A 76 -7.85 -0.84 -5.22
N GLU A 77 -8.44 -1.34 -4.14
CA GLU A 77 -8.40 -2.74 -3.73
C GLU A 77 -9.20 -3.63 -4.70
N GLU A 78 -10.46 -3.28 -4.97
CA GLU A 78 -11.38 -4.02 -5.85
C GLU A 78 -10.80 -4.23 -7.26
N HIS A 79 -10.07 -3.25 -7.76
CA HIS A 79 -9.48 -3.30 -9.11
C HIS A 79 -7.98 -3.63 -9.11
N GLU A 80 -7.42 -4.02 -7.97
CA GLU A 80 -5.99 -4.39 -7.81
C GLU A 80 -5.04 -3.30 -8.36
N LEU A 81 -5.39 -2.03 -8.17
CA LEU A 81 -4.65 -0.91 -8.75
C LEU A 81 -3.36 -0.59 -8.00
N ASN A 82 -3.24 -0.98 -6.73
CA ASN A 82 -2.05 -0.70 -5.92
C ASN A 82 -0.78 -1.31 -6.53
N GLY A 83 -0.84 -2.56 -7.00
CA GLY A 83 0.28 -3.19 -7.70
C GLY A 83 0.64 -2.49 -9.02
N LYS A 84 -0.36 -2.04 -9.77
CA LYS A 84 -0.14 -1.29 -11.03
C LYS A 84 0.49 0.08 -10.78
N ILE A 85 0.09 0.76 -9.68
CA ILE A 85 0.69 2.04 -9.26
C ILE A 85 2.16 1.83 -8.89
N LEU A 86 2.47 0.81 -8.08
CA LEU A 86 3.85 0.46 -7.73
C LEU A 86 4.69 0.18 -8.98
N GLY A 87 4.18 -0.63 -9.90
CA GLY A 87 4.85 -0.92 -11.18
C GLY A 87 5.12 0.34 -12.00
N ALA A 88 4.15 1.26 -12.08
CA ALA A 88 4.32 2.54 -12.79
C ALA A 88 5.39 3.44 -12.13
N VAL A 89 5.45 3.47 -10.80
CA VAL A 89 6.49 4.20 -10.05
C VAL A 89 7.87 3.59 -10.33
N ASN A 90 8.00 2.27 -10.28
CA ASN A 90 9.25 1.58 -10.56
C ASN A 90 9.75 1.88 -11.99
N LEU A 91 8.87 1.80 -13.00
CA LEU A 91 9.21 2.17 -14.38
C LEU A 91 9.65 3.64 -14.50
N TYR A 92 9.00 4.55 -13.78
CA TYR A 92 9.39 5.94 -13.77
C TYR A 92 10.78 6.14 -13.13
N LEU A 93 11.07 5.49 -12.00
CA LEU A 93 12.37 5.54 -11.34
C LEU A 93 13.48 4.99 -12.24
N ASP A 94 13.23 3.85 -12.92
CA ASP A 94 14.19 3.27 -13.87
C ASP A 94 14.46 4.23 -15.04
N SER A 95 13.42 4.89 -15.57
CA SER A 95 13.57 5.90 -16.62
C SER A 95 14.42 7.11 -16.21
N LYS A 96 14.53 7.38 -14.90
CA LYS A 96 15.38 8.42 -14.33
C LYS A 96 16.79 7.93 -13.97
N GLY A 97 17.12 6.70 -14.32
CA GLY A 97 18.42 6.10 -14.02
C GLY A 97 18.61 5.64 -12.57
N ILE A 98 17.55 5.66 -11.78
CA ILE A 98 17.50 5.07 -10.44
C ILE A 98 17.26 3.57 -10.63
N ARG A 99 18.35 2.82 -10.83
CA ARG A 99 18.28 1.39 -11.17
C ARG A 99 18.12 0.54 -9.92
N ILE A 100 17.11 -0.30 -9.95
CA ILE A 100 16.86 -1.40 -9.02
C ILE A 100 17.61 -2.63 -9.59
N ALA A 101 18.93 -2.70 -9.46
CA ALA A 101 19.65 -3.73 -10.20
C ALA A 101 20.88 -4.34 -9.51
N THR A 102 21.24 -3.91 -8.30
CA THR A 102 22.51 -4.34 -7.68
C THR A 102 22.37 -5.46 -6.67
N GLY A 103 21.26 -5.55 -6.00
CA GLY A 103 20.97 -6.61 -5.03
C GLY A 103 19.63 -6.38 -4.35
N THR A 104 18.98 -7.44 -3.93
CA THR A 104 17.69 -7.37 -3.24
C THR A 104 17.86 -7.84 -1.80
N ILE A 105 17.43 -7.01 -0.85
CA ILE A 105 17.22 -7.39 0.54
C ILE A 105 15.77 -7.80 0.68
N VAL A 106 15.53 -9.00 1.19
CA VAL A 106 14.20 -9.53 1.45
C VAL A 106 13.92 -9.50 2.94
N ASP A 107 12.83 -8.89 3.32
CA ASP A 107 12.34 -8.87 4.70
C ASP A 107 10.86 -9.22 4.75
N ALA A 108 10.43 -9.78 5.88
CA ALA A 108 9.06 -10.16 6.12
C ALA A 108 8.54 -9.60 7.43
N THR A 109 7.43 -8.87 7.33
CA THR A 109 6.73 -8.32 8.48
C THR A 109 5.42 -9.06 8.72
N ILE A 110 5.14 -9.45 9.97
CA ILE A 110 3.87 -10.06 10.34
C ILE A 110 2.82 -8.97 10.47
N VAL A 111 1.78 -9.05 9.64
CA VAL A 111 0.57 -8.24 9.75
C VAL A 111 -0.39 -8.97 10.67
N HIS A 112 -0.49 -8.50 11.91
CA HIS A 112 -1.32 -9.11 12.93
C HIS A 112 -2.81 -8.83 12.66
N ALA A 113 -3.61 -9.87 12.64
CA ALA A 113 -5.07 -9.77 12.52
C ALA A 113 -5.73 -10.12 13.86
N PRO A 114 -6.89 -9.52 14.15
CA PRO A 114 -7.69 -9.94 15.30
C PRO A 114 -8.08 -11.41 15.18
N SER A 115 -7.86 -12.17 16.23
CA SER A 115 -8.28 -13.58 16.29
C SER A 115 -9.80 -13.76 16.47
N SER A 116 -10.55 -12.67 16.37
CA SER A 116 -12.00 -12.61 16.60
C SER A 116 -12.76 -13.34 15.49
N THR A 117 -13.76 -14.13 15.88
CA THR A 117 -14.73 -14.78 15.00
C THR A 117 -16.04 -14.00 14.93
N LYS A 118 -15.98 -12.66 15.01
CA LYS A 118 -17.17 -11.77 15.05
C LYS A 118 -17.73 -11.45 13.67
N ASP A 119 -17.20 -12.03 12.62
CA ASP A 119 -17.78 -11.92 11.27
C ASP A 119 -19.14 -12.63 11.18
N ALA A 120 -19.89 -12.36 10.12
CA ALA A 120 -21.24 -12.94 9.92
C ALA A 120 -21.24 -14.48 9.86
N LYS A 121 -20.12 -15.10 9.46
CA LYS A 121 -19.96 -16.54 9.34
C LYS A 121 -19.33 -17.19 10.58
N LYS A 122 -18.86 -16.39 11.55
CA LYS A 122 -18.12 -16.85 12.75
C LYS A 122 -16.90 -17.70 12.41
N GLU A 123 -16.32 -17.51 11.26
CA GLU A 123 -15.14 -18.22 10.77
C GLU A 123 -13.93 -17.28 10.77
N ARG A 124 -12.75 -17.85 10.96
CA ARG A 124 -11.51 -17.09 10.77
C ARG A 124 -11.18 -17.02 9.29
N ASN A 125 -10.55 -15.94 8.85
CA ASN A 125 -10.09 -15.83 7.47
C ASN A 125 -9.19 -17.03 7.12
N PRO A 126 -9.57 -17.84 6.09
CA PRO A 126 -8.84 -19.06 5.73
C PRO A 126 -7.42 -18.79 5.18
N GLU A 127 -7.16 -17.58 4.72
CA GLU A 127 -5.84 -17.15 4.22
C GLU A 127 -4.87 -16.79 5.35
N MET A 128 -5.38 -16.62 6.58
CA MET A 128 -4.58 -16.24 7.74
C MET A 128 -4.32 -17.43 8.65
N HIS A 129 -3.07 -17.60 9.05
CA HIS A 129 -2.65 -18.73 9.87
C HIS A 129 -1.97 -18.23 11.15
N GLN A 130 -1.77 -19.18 12.08
CA GLN A 130 -1.03 -18.91 13.31
C GLN A 130 0.45 -19.21 13.09
N THR A 131 1.31 -18.35 13.61
CA THR A 131 2.74 -18.60 13.70
C THR A 131 3.25 -18.23 15.09
N ARG A 132 4.39 -18.80 15.47
CA ARG A 132 5.05 -18.51 16.74
C ARG A 132 6.39 -17.82 16.47
N LYS A 133 6.57 -16.62 17.06
CA LYS A 133 7.87 -15.93 17.05
C LYS A 133 8.36 -15.79 18.49
N GLY A 134 9.39 -16.52 18.86
CA GLY A 134 9.84 -16.62 20.25
C GLY A 134 8.80 -17.29 21.14
N ARG A 135 8.32 -16.59 22.16
CA ARG A 135 7.28 -17.07 23.09
C ARG A 135 5.86 -16.63 22.76
N GLN A 136 5.69 -15.78 21.72
CA GLN A 136 4.41 -15.18 21.37
C GLN A 136 3.81 -15.82 20.12
N TRP A 137 2.50 -16.05 20.17
CA TRP A 137 1.72 -16.51 19.03
C TRP A 137 1.11 -15.32 18.31
N PHE A 138 1.16 -15.38 16.98
CA PHE A 138 0.57 -14.38 16.09
C PHE A 138 -0.41 -15.06 15.14
N PHE A 139 -1.55 -14.42 14.92
CA PHE A 139 -2.50 -14.79 13.89
C PHE A 139 -2.57 -13.68 12.86
N GLY A 140 -2.44 -14.00 11.56
CA GLY A 140 -2.45 -12.99 10.53
C GLY A 140 -1.82 -13.48 9.22
N ALA A 141 -1.29 -12.53 8.47
CA ALA A 141 -0.54 -12.76 7.24
C ALA A 141 0.89 -12.21 7.38
N LYS A 142 1.78 -12.59 6.49
CA LYS A 142 3.08 -11.95 6.29
C LYS A 142 3.04 -11.06 5.07
N ALA A 143 3.59 -9.86 5.19
CA ALA A 143 3.95 -9.03 4.05
C ALA A 143 5.45 -9.17 3.84
N HIS A 144 5.83 -9.63 2.67
CA HIS A 144 7.22 -9.75 2.23
C HIS A 144 7.53 -8.60 1.29
N ILE A 145 8.68 -7.97 1.48
CA ILE A 145 9.15 -6.88 0.64
C ILE A 145 10.50 -7.21 0.05
N GLY A 146 10.68 -6.87 -1.23
CA GLY A 146 11.97 -6.85 -1.90
C GLY A 146 12.45 -5.41 -1.99
N VAL A 147 13.61 -5.12 -1.39
CA VAL A 147 14.18 -3.79 -1.30
C VAL A 147 15.53 -3.78 -2.00
N GLU A 148 15.73 -2.80 -2.87
CA GLU A 148 17.05 -2.59 -3.49
C GLU A 148 18.09 -2.26 -2.42
N SER A 149 19.23 -2.96 -2.46
CA SER A 149 20.21 -2.99 -1.37
C SER A 149 20.98 -1.69 -1.20
N LYS A 150 21.10 -0.87 -2.25
CA LYS A 150 21.91 0.35 -2.25
C LYS A 150 21.09 1.60 -1.94
N GLU A 151 19.96 1.74 -2.61
CA GLU A 151 19.12 2.94 -2.50
C GLU A 151 17.95 2.77 -1.52
N GLY A 152 17.69 1.54 -1.05
CA GLY A 152 16.62 1.25 -0.10
C GLY A 152 15.20 1.36 -0.71
N ILE A 153 15.07 1.22 -2.02
CA ILE A 153 13.79 1.36 -2.72
C ILE A 153 13.07 0.02 -2.75
N VAL A 154 11.83 0.00 -2.29
CA VAL A 154 10.95 -1.17 -2.39
C VAL A 154 10.51 -1.34 -3.85
N HIS A 155 10.85 -2.47 -4.45
CA HIS A 155 10.48 -2.78 -5.84
C HIS A 155 9.45 -3.90 -5.97
N SER A 156 9.34 -4.79 -5.00
CA SER A 156 8.37 -5.89 -4.99
C SER A 156 7.74 -6.08 -3.61
N VAL A 157 6.49 -6.48 -3.63
CA VAL A 157 5.71 -6.78 -2.42
C VAL A 157 4.85 -7.99 -2.72
N CYS A 158 4.86 -8.96 -1.83
CA CYS A 158 3.93 -10.08 -1.86
C CYS A 158 3.43 -10.41 -0.46
N THR A 159 2.32 -11.12 -0.38
CA THR A 159 1.72 -11.54 0.89
C THR A 159 1.61 -13.05 0.94
N SER A 160 1.76 -13.59 2.13
CA SER A 160 1.55 -15.03 2.39
C SER A 160 0.91 -15.27 3.74
N ALA A 161 0.42 -16.50 3.96
CA ALA A 161 0.05 -16.92 5.30
C ALA A 161 1.27 -16.88 6.23
N THR A 162 1.06 -16.57 7.52
CA THR A 162 2.16 -16.47 8.51
C THR A 162 2.96 -17.76 8.67
N SER A 163 2.40 -18.92 8.28
CA SER A 163 3.07 -20.22 8.32
C SER A 163 4.08 -20.44 7.20
N VAL A 164 4.01 -19.65 6.12
CA VAL A 164 4.92 -19.78 4.96
C VAL A 164 6.30 -19.24 5.31
N SER A 165 7.34 -19.98 4.93
CA SER A 165 8.73 -19.53 5.10
C SER A 165 9.08 -18.43 4.11
N ASP A 166 9.87 -17.46 4.54
CA ASP A 166 10.28 -16.32 3.71
C ASP A 166 11.08 -16.76 2.47
N VAL A 167 11.81 -17.89 2.57
CA VAL A 167 12.57 -18.47 1.46
C VAL A 167 11.67 -18.89 0.29
N HIS A 168 10.44 -19.35 0.57
CA HIS A 168 9.50 -19.76 -0.49
C HIS A 168 8.98 -18.57 -1.30
N MET A 169 9.07 -17.35 -0.76
CA MET A 169 8.60 -16.14 -1.42
C MET A 169 9.71 -15.44 -2.22
N LEU A 170 10.95 -15.92 -2.16
CA LEU A 170 12.08 -15.33 -2.89
C LEU A 170 11.83 -15.21 -4.41
N PRO A 171 11.31 -16.23 -5.10
CA PRO A 171 11.08 -16.13 -6.55
C PRO A 171 10.13 -14.98 -6.93
N ASP A 172 9.15 -14.67 -6.08
CA ASP A 172 8.15 -13.62 -6.33
C ASP A 172 8.69 -12.21 -6.00
N LEU A 173 9.77 -12.14 -5.24
CA LEU A 173 10.38 -10.89 -4.78
C LEU A 173 11.60 -10.48 -5.60
N LEU A 174 12.25 -11.45 -6.26
CA LEU A 174 13.41 -11.21 -7.09
C LEU A 174 12.98 -10.81 -8.52
N HIS A 175 13.69 -9.89 -9.12
CA HIS A 175 13.44 -9.46 -10.51
C HIS A 175 14.37 -10.14 -11.53
N GLY A 176 15.26 -11.05 -11.09
CA GLY A 176 16.09 -11.89 -11.96
C GLY A 176 17.37 -11.25 -12.48
N ASN A 177 17.63 -9.98 -12.17
CA ASN A 177 18.84 -9.27 -12.56
C ASN A 177 19.79 -8.98 -11.37
N GLU A 178 19.49 -9.58 -10.23
CA GLU A 178 20.27 -9.40 -9.01
C GLU A 178 21.64 -10.07 -9.13
N LYS A 179 22.67 -9.35 -8.74
CA LYS A 179 24.01 -9.92 -8.53
C LYS A 179 24.14 -10.59 -7.17
N LYS A 180 23.32 -10.20 -6.20
CA LYS A 180 23.27 -10.74 -4.83
C LYS A 180 21.87 -10.59 -4.26
N SER A 181 21.39 -11.61 -3.53
CA SER A 181 20.20 -11.52 -2.68
C SER A 181 20.60 -11.73 -1.21
N LEU A 182 20.08 -10.88 -0.33
CA LEU A 182 20.35 -10.93 1.11
C LEU A 182 19.00 -11.05 1.84
N GLN A 183 18.89 -12.05 2.71
CA GLN A 183 17.72 -12.18 3.58
C GLN A 183 18.00 -11.49 4.92
N ALA A 184 17.14 -10.58 5.36
CA ALA A 184 17.36 -9.77 6.57
C ALA A 184 17.55 -10.58 7.86
N GLY A 185 17.03 -11.81 7.93
CA GLY A 185 17.26 -12.73 9.05
C GLY A 185 18.61 -13.41 9.10
N MET A 186 19.41 -13.35 8.03
CA MET A 186 20.75 -14.00 7.95
C MET A 186 21.90 -13.10 8.40
N MET A 187 21.69 -11.82 8.61
CA MET A 187 22.75 -10.92 9.08
C MET A 187 23.17 -11.15 10.53
N ALA A 188 22.49 -11.99 11.29
CA ALA A 188 22.83 -12.28 12.69
C ALA A 188 23.78 -13.48 12.86
N CYS A 189 24.20 -14.16 11.78
CA CYS A 189 25.12 -15.29 11.85
C CYS A 189 26.20 -15.12 10.75
N GLY A 190 27.29 -14.50 11.11
CA GLY A 190 28.52 -14.59 10.35
C GLY A 190 28.88 -16.06 10.14
N GLU A 191 29.33 -16.42 8.94
CA GLU A 191 29.80 -17.75 8.54
C GLU A 191 28.70 -18.74 8.10
N ARG A 192 28.11 -18.53 6.93
CA ARG A 192 27.68 -19.60 6.01
C ARG A 192 27.17 -19.04 4.68
N ASN A 193 28.06 -18.40 3.92
CA ASN A 193 27.75 -17.82 2.59
C ASN A 193 28.01 -18.76 1.41
N GLU A 194 28.29 -20.06 1.63
CA GLU A 194 28.61 -20.98 0.51
C GLU A 194 27.44 -21.84 0.01
N ALA A 195 26.28 -21.81 0.69
CA ALA A 195 25.16 -22.66 0.30
C ALA A 195 24.12 -21.99 -0.65
N ALA A 196 24.23 -20.69 -0.88
CA ALA A 196 23.33 -19.95 -1.77
C ALA A 196 23.89 -19.76 -3.21
N GLU A 197 25.17 -20.07 -3.44
CA GLU A 197 25.79 -19.95 -4.77
C GLU A 197 25.59 -21.18 -5.68
N THR A 198 24.95 -22.26 -5.20
CA THR A 198 24.79 -23.53 -5.95
C THR A 198 23.35 -23.83 -6.40
N ALA A 199 22.46 -22.86 -6.40
CA ALA A 199 21.07 -23.04 -6.85
C ALA A 199 20.73 -22.16 -8.07
N PHE A 200 21.67 -22.00 -9.01
CA PHE A 200 21.41 -21.55 -10.38
C PHE A 200 22.18 -22.36 -11.38
#